data_533b0607380ae0329ec9d9aba8f16f72
#
_entry.id   533b0607380ae0329ec9d9aba8f16f72
#
_cell.length_a   1.000
_cell.length_b   1.000
_cell.length_c   1.000
_cell.angle_alpha   90.00
_cell.angle_beta   90.00
_cell.angle_gamma   90.00
#
_symmetry.space_group_name_H-M   'P 1'
#
loop_
_entity.id
_entity.type
_entity.pdbx_description
1 polymer ?
#
loop_
_entity_poly.entity_id
_entity_poly.type
_entity_poly.pdbx_seq_one_letter_code
_entity_poly.pdbx_strand_id
1 'polypeptide(L)'
;MPALVLLAGLLVYPIYQLGLISFLEYTQAQVSGGEPTTFQGFGNYATLFNDSQFWQVLLATVVFAAACVVSTLFVGCALAVLLTRIRAVPRLALMMAALGAWATPAITGSTVWVFLFDPDFGPVNKVLGLGDFSWTYGRYSAFALVLLEVLWCSFPFVMVTVYAGIRAIPTEVLEAASLDGASQWRIWRTIMAPMLKPILIVVTIQSIIWDFKVFTQIYVMTNGGGIAGQNLVLNVYAYQKAFASSQYSLGSAIGVVMLVILLAVTLVYLRLVRRQGEEL
;
A
#
# COMPACT_ATOMS: atom_id res chain seq x y z
N MET A 1 -29.82 -13.28 4.67
CA MET A 1 -30.36 -12.41 3.58
C MET A 1 -30.17 -10.90 3.85
N PRO A 2 -30.57 -10.27 5.00
CA PRO A 2 -30.42 -8.81 5.18
C PRO A 2 -28.97 -8.32 5.11
N ALA A 3 -28.01 -9.07 5.66
CA ALA A 3 -26.59 -8.70 5.58
C ALA A 3 -26.05 -8.65 4.13
N LEU A 4 -26.47 -9.60 3.27
CA LEU A 4 -26.06 -9.61 1.85
C LEU A 4 -26.65 -8.42 1.08
N VAL A 5 -27.88 -8.02 1.37
CA VAL A 5 -28.52 -6.85 0.77
C VAL A 5 -27.81 -5.57 1.18
N LEU A 6 -27.47 -5.43 2.47
CA LEU A 6 -26.69 -4.29 2.97
C LEU A 6 -25.29 -4.22 2.34
N LEU A 7 -24.58 -5.35 2.29
CA LEU A 7 -23.26 -5.41 1.66
C LEU A 7 -23.34 -5.09 0.16
N ALA A 8 -24.32 -5.62 -0.55
CA ALA A 8 -24.52 -5.31 -1.96
C ALA A 8 -24.81 -3.80 -2.17
N GLY A 9 -25.71 -3.21 -1.37
CA GLY A 9 -25.99 -1.77 -1.46
C GLY A 9 -24.77 -0.89 -1.16
N LEU A 10 -24.02 -1.23 -0.11
CA LEU A 10 -22.87 -0.40 0.32
C LEU A 10 -21.62 -0.58 -0.55
N LEU A 11 -21.43 -1.73 -1.18
CA LEU A 11 -20.22 -2.02 -1.96
C LEU A 11 -20.48 -1.94 -3.48
N VAL A 12 -21.56 -2.58 -3.96
CA VAL A 12 -21.80 -2.68 -5.40
C VAL A 12 -22.29 -1.35 -5.99
N TYR A 13 -23.15 -0.63 -5.25
CA TYR A 13 -23.69 0.64 -5.73
C TYR A 13 -22.62 1.72 -5.99
N PRO A 14 -21.66 1.99 -5.08
CA PRO A 14 -20.58 2.93 -5.37
C PRO A 14 -19.67 2.51 -6.53
N ILE A 15 -19.39 1.19 -6.66
CA ILE A 15 -18.60 0.67 -7.79
C ILE A 15 -19.38 0.84 -9.10
N TYR A 16 -20.67 0.56 -9.11
CA TYR A 16 -21.54 0.80 -10.26
C TYR A 16 -21.55 2.28 -10.65
N GLN A 17 -21.73 3.18 -9.68
CA GLN A 17 -21.69 4.63 -9.93
C GLN A 17 -20.34 5.10 -10.46
N LEU A 18 -19.23 4.61 -9.90
CA LEU A 18 -17.89 4.87 -10.40
C LEU A 18 -17.75 4.46 -11.87
N GLY A 19 -18.22 3.25 -12.21
CA GLY A 19 -18.23 2.74 -13.57
C GLY A 19 -19.13 3.59 -14.49
N LEU A 20 -20.35 3.90 -14.06
CA LEU A 20 -21.28 4.71 -14.84
C LEU A 20 -20.72 6.10 -15.16
N ILE A 21 -20.26 6.83 -14.13
CA ILE A 21 -19.72 8.20 -14.28
C ILE A 21 -18.49 8.20 -15.20
N SER A 22 -17.70 7.16 -15.23
CA SER A 22 -16.52 7.07 -16.10
C SER A 22 -16.85 7.07 -17.60
N PHE A 23 -18.10 6.74 -17.99
CA PHE A 23 -18.58 6.77 -19.37
C PHE A 23 -19.40 8.00 -19.73
N LEU A 24 -19.63 8.90 -18.76
CA LEU A 24 -20.44 10.09 -18.94
C LEU A 24 -19.55 11.34 -19.08
N GLU A 25 -20.10 12.39 -19.63
CA GLU A 25 -19.61 13.75 -19.41
C GLU A 25 -20.20 14.25 -18.10
N TYR A 26 -19.36 14.33 -17.07
CA TYR A 26 -19.78 14.68 -15.73
C TYR A 26 -18.74 15.57 -15.07
N THR A 27 -18.98 16.88 -15.17
CA THR A 27 -18.14 17.94 -14.61
C THR A 27 -18.98 18.80 -13.66
N GLN A 28 -18.43 19.91 -13.17
CA GLN A 28 -19.18 20.84 -12.32
C GLN A 28 -20.41 21.41 -13.02
N ALA A 29 -20.38 21.58 -14.34
CA ALA A 29 -21.53 22.10 -15.10
C ALA A 29 -22.76 21.19 -14.98
N GLN A 30 -22.56 19.88 -15.11
CA GLN A 30 -23.64 18.88 -14.96
C GLN A 30 -24.10 18.76 -13.50
N VAL A 31 -23.16 18.80 -12.53
CA VAL A 31 -23.50 18.74 -11.09
C VAL A 31 -24.35 19.93 -10.67
N SER A 32 -24.06 21.14 -11.17
CA SER A 32 -24.82 22.35 -10.87
C SER A 32 -26.13 22.47 -11.65
N GLY A 33 -26.45 21.52 -12.54
CA GLY A 33 -27.66 21.53 -13.37
C GLY A 33 -27.63 22.51 -14.51
N GLY A 34 -26.46 23.08 -14.84
CA GLY A 34 -26.29 24.01 -15.97
C GLY A 34 -26.31 23.33 -17.34
N GLU A 35 -25.89 22.05 -17.39
CA GLU A 35 -25.83 21.27 -18.63
C GLU A 35 -26.38 19.84 -18.40
N PRO A 36 -26.96 19.21 -19.42
CA PRO A 36 -27.38 17.81 -19.32
C PRO A 36 -26.18 16.89 -19.33
N THR A 37 -26.27 15.79 -18.57
CA THR A 37 -25.28 14.72 -18.60
C THR A 37 -25.38 13.97 -19.93
N THR A 38 -24.26 13.84 -20.65
CA THR A 38 -24.18 13.14 -21.93
C THR A 38 -23.36 11.87 -21.84
N PHE A 39 -23.68 10.86 -22.64
CA PHE A 39 -22.92 9.62 -22.69
C PHE A 39 -21.75 9.78 -23.67
N GLN A 40 -20.52 9.72 -23.18
CA GLN A 40 -19.29 9.84 -23.98
C GLN A 40 -18.65 8.49 -24.36
N GLY A 41 -19.21 7.38 -23.90
CA GLY A 41 -18.59 6.08 -24.12
C GLY A 41 -17.15 6.02 -23.58
N PHE A 42 -16.21 5.64 -24.42
CA PHE A 42 -14.78 5.56 -24.06
C PHE A 42 -14.00 6.87 -24.19
N GLY A 43 -14.67 8.02 -24.43
CA GLY A 43 -14.01 9.33 -24.62
C GLY A 43 -13.10 9.71 -23.45
N ASN A 44 -13.55 9.52 -22.21
CA ASN A 44 -12.74 9.79 -21.02
C ASN A 44 -11.48 8.91 -20.94
N TYR A 45 -11.57 7.64 -21.32
CA TYR A 45 -10.43 6.74 -21.37
C TYR A 45 -9.45 7.10 -22.49
N ALA A 46 -9.97 7.50 -23.66
CA ALA A 46 -9.13 8.01 -24.75
C ALA A 46 -8.35 9.26 -24.32
N THR A 47 -9.01 10.20 -23.65
CA THR A 47 -8.38 11.40 -23.09
C THR A 47 -7.32 11.01 -22.05
N LEU A 48 -7.64 10.09 -21.15
CA LEU A 48 -6.74 9.64 -20.09
C LEU A 48 -5.49 8.95 -20.67
N PHE A 49 -5.65 8.03 -21.62
CA PHE A 49 -4.52 7.27 -22.17
C PHE A 49 -3.64 8.08 -23.14
N ASN A 50 -4.16 9.19 -23.67
CA ASN A 50 -3.38 10.16 -24.44
C ASN A 50 -2.66 11.19 -23.56
N ASP A 51 -2.97 11.26 -22.25
CA ASP A 51 -2.31 12.15 -21.31
C ASP A 51 -0.97 11.53 -20.84
N SER A 52 0.14 12.17 -21.20
CA SER A 52 1.47 11.74 -20.77
C SER A 52 1.64 11.77 -19.24
N GLN A 53 0.93 12.67 -18.55
CA GLN A 53 0.95 12.76 -17.08
C GLN A 53 0.38 11.49 -16.45
N PHE A 54 -0.69 10.93 -17.01
CA PHE A 54 -1.27 9.68 -16.52
C PHE A 54 -0.24 8.54 -16.48
N TRP A 55 0.53 8.35 -17.55
CA TRP A 55 1.54 7.28 -17.62
C TRP A 55 2.69 7.49 -16.64
N GLN A 56 3.11 8.75 -16.45
CA GLN A 56 4.14 9.09 -15.45
C GLN A 56 3.64 8.81 -14.03
N VAL A 57 2.39 9.15 -13.73
CA VAL A 57 1.77 8.89 -12.43
C VAL A 57 1.54 7.38 -12.20
N LEU A 58 1.12 6.66 -13.24
CA LEU A 58 0.99 5.19 -13.18
C LEU A 58 2.33 4.54 -12.88
N LEU A 59 3.38 4.91 -13.61
CA LEU A 59 4.74 4.39 -13.37
C LEU A 59 5.22 4.73 -11.95
N ALA A 60 5.04 5.98 -11.52
CA ALA A 60 5.39 6.40 -10.16
C ALA A 60 4.65 5.58 -9.11
N THR A 61 3.35 5.30 -9.30
CA THR A 61 2.55 4.46 -8.41
C THR A 61 3.08 3.04 -8.32
N VAL A 62 3.36 2.41 -9.47
CA VAL A 62 3.88 1.04 -9.51
C VAL A 62 5.26 0.94 -8.85
N VAL A 63 6.17 1.86 -9.17
CA VAL A 63 7.53 1.89 -8.59
C VAL A 63 7.48 2.14 -7.09
N PHE A 64 6.68 3.11 -6.65
CA PHE A 64 6.51 3.44 -5.24
C PHE A 64 5.89 2.27 -4.46
N ALA A 65 4.78 1.69 -4.95
CA ALA A 65 4.15 0.54 -4.33
C ALA A 65 5.11 -0.66 -4.26
N ALA A 66 5.86 -0.94 -5.32
CA ALA A 66 6.87 -2.01 -5.31
C ALA A 66 7.95 -1.77 -4.27
N ALA A 67 8.46 -0.53 -4.14
CA ALA A 67 9.44 -0.17 -3.12
C ALA A 67 8.87 -0.34 -1.69
N CYS A 68 7.62 0.09 -1.45
CA CYS A 68 6.93 -0.11 -0.17
C CYS A 68 6.77 -1.61 0.14
N VAL A 69 6.26 -2.40 -0.79
CA VAL A 69 6.07 -3.86 -0.61
C VAL A 69 7.40 -4.55 -0.28
N VAL A 70 8.44 -4.29 -1.07
CA VAL A 70 9.75 -4.94 -0.86
C VAL A 70 10.33 -4.58 0.50
N SER A 71 10.32 -3.30 0.87
CA SER A 71 10.85 -2.84 2.17
C SER A 71 10.01 -3.37 3.34
N THR A 72 8.69 -3.36 3.24
CA THR A 72 7.77 -3.88 4.27
C THR A 72 7.94 -5.38 4.48
N LEU A 73 8.03 -6.16 3.40
CA LEU A 73 8.30 -7.60 3.49
C LEU A 73 9.68 -7.88 4.09
N PHE A 74 10.71 -7.16 3.64
CA PHE A 74 12.07 -7.35 4.15
C PHE A 74 12.15 -7.07 5.66
N VAL A 75 11.69 -5.90 6.10
CA VAL A 75 11.72 -5.51 7.52
C VAL A 75 10.80 -6.40 8.36
N GLY A 76 9.58 -6.65 7.89
CA GLY A 76 8.62 -7.51 8.60
C GLY A 76 9.12 -8.93 8.77
N CYS A 77 9.66 -9.57 7.73
CA CYS A 77 10.26 -10.91 7.82
C CYS A 77 11.51 -10.93 8.72
N ALA A 78 12.39 -9.94 8.61
CA ALA A 78 13.57 -9.85 9.45
C ALA A 78 13.23 -9.75 10.94
N LEU A 79 12.25 -8.89 11.27
CA LEU A 79 11.76 -8.73 12.64
C LEU A 79 10.98 -9.97 13.11
N ALA A 80 10.21 -10.65 12.25
CA ALA A 80 9.57 -11.91 12.60
C ALA A 80 10.58 -12.98 13.02
N VAL A 81 11.68 -13.11 12.28
CA VAL A 81 12.79 -14.01 12.64
C VAL A 81 13.47 -13.56 13.95
N LEU A 82 13.68 -12.26 14.14
CA LEU A 82 14.24 -11.72 15.38
C LEU A 82 13.38 -12.09 16.60
N LEU A 83 12.04 -11.99 16.48
CA LEU A 83 11.10 -12.34 17.56
C LEU A 83 11.22 -13.80 18.02
N THR A 84 11.68 -14.72 17.16
CA THR A 84 11.91 -16.12 17.55
C THR A 84 13.16 -16.29 18.40
N ARG A 85 14.10 -15.35 18.35
CA ARG A 85 15.43 -15.44 18.99
C ARG A 85 15.55 -14.66 20.29
N ILE A 86 14.68 -13.69 20.52
CA ILE A 86 14.74 -12.82 21.71
C ILE A 86 13.87 -13.36 22.86
N ARG A 87 14.23 -12.95 24.11
CA ARG A 87 13.51 -13.31 25.33
C ARG A 87 12.10 -12.74 25.36
N ALA A 88 11.25 -13.25 26.23
CA ALA A 88 9.82 -12.90 26.30
C ALA A 88 9.56 -11.41 26.50
N VAL A 89 10.29 -10.75 27.42
CA VAL A 89 10.06 -9.33 27.75
C VAL A 89 10.37 -8.41 26.56
N PRO A 90 11.58 -8.42 25.94
CA PRO A 90 11.85 -7.60 24.77
C PRO A 90 10.99 -7.99 23.55
N ARG A 91 10.59 -9.25 23.42
CA ARG A 91 9.64 -9.70 22.39
C ARG A 91 8.30 -9.00 22.55
N LEU A 92 7.74 -9.02 23.77
CA LEU A 92 6.47 -8.37 24.04
C LEU A 92 6.57 -6.86 23.80
N ALA A 93 7.64 -6.22 24.27
CA ALA A 93 7.86 -4.79 24.05
C ALA A 93 7.91 -4.42 22.56
N LEU A 94 8.65 -5.20 21.74
CA LEU A 94 8.73 -4.99 20.31
C LEU A 94 7.37 -5.19 19.63
N MET A 95 6.63 -6.25 19.99
CA MET A 95 5.29 -6.50 19.45
C MET A 95 4.32 -5.37 19.79
N MET A 96 4.31 -4.90 21.05
CA MET A 96 3.43 -3.81 21.48
C MET A 96 3.77 -2.50 20.77
N ALA A 97 5.06 -2.17 20.63
CA ALA A 97 5.50 -0.97 19.90
C ALA A 97 5.10 -1.04 18.42
N ALA A 98 5.29 -2.20 17.78
CA ALA A 98 4.91 -2.42 16.39
C ALA A 98 3.39 -2.35 16.19
N LEU A 99 2.60 -2.99 17.06
CA LEU A 99 1.13 -2.90 17.01
C LEU A 99 0.64 -1.48 17.25
N GLY A 100 1.31 -0.69 18.10
CA GLY A 100 1.05 0.74 18.28
C GLY A 100 1.26 1.54 17.00
N ALA A 101 2.34 1.27 16.25
CA ALA A 101 2.57 1.87 14.94
C ALA A 101 1.46 1.53 13.94
N TRP A 102 1.08 0.27 13.84
CA TRP A 102 0.03 -0.21 12.94
C TRP A 102 -1.37 0.33 13.30
N ALA A 103 -1.65 0.50 14.59
CA ALA A 103 -2.92 1.05 15.07
C ALA A 103 -3.02 2.57 14.91
N THR A 104 -1.93 3.27 14.57
CA THR A 104 -1.93 4.72 14.41
C THR A 104 -2.73 5.11 13.16
N PRO A 105 -3.74 6.00 13.25
CA PRO A 105 -4.46 6.49 12.08
C PRO A 105 -3.50 7.17 11.10
N ALA A 106 -3.61 6.86 9.81
CA ALA A 106 -2.69 7.32 8.77
C ALA A 106 -2.48 8.85 8.76
N ILE A 107 -3.57 9.62 8.93
CA ILE A 107 -3.47 11.09 8.96
C ILE A 107 -2.65 11.58 10.16
N THR A 108 -2.82 10.96 11.33
CA THR A 108 -2.06 11.30 12.54
C THR A 108 -0.59 10.93 12.36
N GLY A 109 -0.32 9.71 11.87
CA GLY A 109 1.04 9.26 11.56
C GLY A 109 1.73 10.23 10.61
N SER A 110 1.14 10.49 9.45
CA SER A 110 1.70 11.40 8.43
C SER A 110 1.97 12.80 8.99
N THR A 111 1.05 13.36 9.80
CA THR A 111 1.26 14.68 10.42
C THR A 111 2.44 14.68 11.39
N VAL A 112 2.57 13.64 12.21
CA VAL A 112 3.71 13.50 13.13
C VAL A 112 5.03 13.36 12.37
N TRP A 113 5.04 12.58 11.26
CA TRP A 113 6.23 12.42 10.43
C TRP A 113 6.63 13.73 9.75
N VAL A 114 5.68 14.52 9.22
CA VAL A 114 5.97 15.87 8.69
C VAL A 114 6.61 16.74 9.74
N PHE A 115 6.08 16.74 10.98
CA PHE A 115 6.64 17.49 12.09
C PHE A 115 8.06 17.03 12.47
N LEU A 116 8.30 15.71 12.55
CA LEU A 116 9.61 15.17 12.90
C LEU A 116 10.70 15.50 11.88
N PHE A 117 10.33 15.60 10.62
CA PHE A 117 11.23 15.86 9.48
C PHE A 117 11.15 17.30 8.97
N ASP A 118 10.54 18.19 9.74
CA ASP A 118 10.46 19.61 9.40
C ASP A 118 11.87 20.24 9.38
N PRO A 119 12.22 21.05 8.34
CA PRO A 119 13.55 21.62 8.21
C PRO A 119 13.92 22.59 9.34
N ASP A 120 12.96 23.36 9.85
CA ASP A 120 13.23 24.45 10.81
C ASP A 120 13.30 23.95 12.26
N PHE A 121 12.34 23.13 12.67
CA PHE A 121 12.19 22.71 14.07
C PHE A 121 12.22 21.19 14.29
N GLY A 122 12.17 20.39 13.23
CA GLY A 122 12.15 18.94 13.32
C GLY A 122 13.42 18.35 13.96
N PRO A 123 13.28 17.39 14.88
CA PRO A 123 14.42 16.79 15.57
C PRO A 123 15.31 15.97 14.64
N VAL A 124 14.77 15.39 13.54
CA VAL A 124 15.52 14.49 12.66
C VAL A 124 16.65 15.22 11.96
N ASN A 125 16.39 16.38 11.37
CA ASN A 125 17.43 17.17 10.70
C ASN A 125 18.53 17.60 11.68
N LYS A 126 18.16 17.95 12.92
CA LYS A 126 19.12 18.34 13.96
C LYS A 126 20.02 17.18 14.37
N VAL A 127 19.44 15.98 14.58
CA VAL A 127 20.21 14.79 14.96
C VAL A 127 21.11 14.31 13.84
N LEU A 128 20.66 14.39 12.58
CA LEU A 128 21.42 13.96 11.40
C LEU A 128 22.40 15.04 10.88
N GLY A 129 22.37 16.26 11.41
CA GLY A 129 23.22 17.35 10.96
C GLY A 129 22.92 17.83 9.54
N LEU A 130 21.66 17.73 9.09
CA LEU A 130 21.25 18.04 7.72
C LEU A 130 20.92 19.53 7.49
N GLY A 131 21.01 20.38 8.53
CA GLY A 131 20.63 21.80 8.44
C GLY A 131 19.19 21.97 7.96
N ASP A 132 18.99 22.91 7.03
CA ASP A 132 17.68 23.28 6.49
C ASP A 132 17.20 22.35 5.35
N PHE A 133 17.64 21.09 5.31
CA PHE A 133 17.25 20.16 4.28
C PHE A 133 15.75 19.88 4.32
N SER A 134 15.05 20.23 3.23
CA SER A 134 13.61 19.95 3.09
C SER A 134 13.37 18.60 2.43
N TRP A 135 12.89 17.65 3.19
CA TRP A 135 12.55 16.31 2.72
C TRP A 135 11.42 16.32 1.69
N THR A 136 10.49 17.26 1.81
CA THR A 136 9.28 17.32 0.96
C THR A 136 9.45 18.13 -0.31
N TYR A 137 10.55 18.88 -0.46
CA TYR A 137 10.82 19.71 -1.63
C TYR A 137 11.21 18.89 -2.87
N GLY A 138 12.11 17.93 -2.71
CA GLY A 138 12.61 17.11 -3.80
C GLY A 138 11.70 15.90 -4.08
N ARG A 139 11.56 15.50 -5.34
CA ARG A 139 10.75 14.33 -5.72
C ARG A 139 11.18 13.06 -4.97
N TYR A 140 12.47 12.75 -4.99
CA TYR A 140 12.97 11.50 -4.42
C TYR A 140 13.00 11.52 -2.89
N SER A 141 13.37 12.65 -2.30
CA SER A 141 13.37 12.81 -0.85
C SER A 141 11.95 12.72 -0.28
N ALA A 142 10.96 13.31 -0.95
CA ALA A 142 9.57 13.21 -0.55
C ALA A 142 9.05 11.76 -0.65
N PHE A 143 9.30 11.07 -1.76
CA PHE A 143 8.93 9.65 -1.86
C PHE A 143 9.68 8.77 -0.84
N ALA A 144 10.94 9.06 -0.54
CA ALA A 144 11.68 8.33 0.50
C ALA A 144 11.08 8.56 1.89
N LEU A 145 10.71 9.79 2.23
CA LEU A 145 10.07 10.11 3.48
C LEU A 145 8.71 9.40 3.63
N VAL A 146 7.87 9.46 2.59
CA VAL A 146 6.58 8.77 2.59
C VAL A 146 6.75 7.25 2.65
N LEU A 147 7.76 6.68 1.96
CA LEU A 147 8.07 5.26 2.03
C LEU A 147 8.43 4.83 3.46
N LEU A 148 9.23 5.63 4.18
CA LEU A 148 9.58 5.35 5.57
C LEU A 148 8.35 5.34 6.49
N GLU A 149 7.42 6.27 6.29
CA GLU A 149 6.16 6.30 7.06
C GLU A 149 5.26 5.11 6.73
N VAL A 150 5.07 4.80 5.42
CA VAL A 150 4.30 3.64 4.98
C VAL A 150 4.92 2.34 5.49
N LEU A 151 6.24 2.21 5.43
CA LEU A 151 6.97 1.09 6.01
C LEU A 151 6.69 0.98 7.51
N TRP A 152 6.81 2.09 8.26
CA TRP A 152 6.63 2.12 9.71
C TRP A 152 5.22 1.65 10.14
N CYS A 153 4.17 2.00 9.42
CA CYS A 153 2.82 1.56 9.74
C CYS A 153 2.44 0.20 9.13
N SER A 154 3.19 -0.34 8.14
CA SER A 154 2.81 -1.56 7.43
C SER A 154 3.61 -2.81 7.85
N PHE A 155 4.90 -2.67 8.24
CA PHE A 155 5.73 -3.82 8.61
C PHE A 155 5.16 -4.66 9.78
N PRO A 156 4.41 -4.11 10.76
CA PRO A 156 3.94 -4.90 11.89
C PRO A 156 2.97 -6.00 11.49
N PHE A 157 2.12 -5.75 10.49
CA PHE A 157 1.23 -6.77 9.96
C PHE A 157 2.01 -7.97 9.39
N VAL A 158 3.03 -7.70 8.58
CA VAL A 158 3.91 -8.74 8.01
C VAL A 158 4.66 -9.45 9.12
N MET A 159 5.25 -8.70 10.06
CA MET A 159 6.02 -9.23 11.19
C MET A 159 5.19 -10.21 12.02
N VAL A 160 3.99 -9.82 12.44
CA VAL A 160 3.13 -10.66 13.30
C VAL A 160 2.64 -11.88 12.54
N THR A 161 2.23 -11.72 11.28
CA THR A 161 1.72 -12.83 10.46
C THR A 161 2.80 -13.86 10.15
N VAL A 162 3.99 -13.40 9.74
CA VAL A 162 5.13 -14.30 9.48
C VAL A 162 5.62 -14.94 10.77
N TYR A 163 5.68 -14.19 11.90
CA TYR A 163 6.04 -14.76 13.19
C TYR A 163 5.08 -15.87 13.63
N ALA A 164 3.77 -15.67 13.47
CA ALA A 164 2.76 -16.70 13.74
C ALA A 164 2.98 -17.95 12.86
N GLY A 165 3.29 -17.74 11.58
CA GLY A 165 3.63 -18.82 10.66
C GLY A 165 4.88 -19.60 11.07
N ILE A 166 5.95 -18.91 11.48
CA ILE A 166 7.17 -19.57 11.99
C ILE A 166 6.85 -20.41 13.24
N ARG A 167 6.01 -19.89 14.13
CA ARG A 167 5.61 -20.59 15.36
C ARG A 167 4.68 -21.80 15.12
N ALA A 168 4.06 -21.88 13.96
CA ALA A 168 3.25 -23.02 13.56
C ALA A 168 4.08 -24.19 12.98
N ILE A 169 5.36 -23.98 12.67
CA ILE A 169 6.26 -25.05 12.22
C ILE A 169 6.57 -25.99 13.40
N PRO A 170 6.36 -27.32 13.28
CA PRO A 170 6.69 -28.26 14.32
C PRO A 170 8.19 -28.18 14.73
N THR A 171 8.46 -28.08 16.02
CA THR A 171 9.83 -27.96 16.53
C THR A 171 10.68 -29.20 16.21
N GLU A 172 10.04 -30.36 16.17
CA GLU A 172 10.66 -31.67 15.86
C GLU A 172 11.32 -31.66 14.47
N VAL A 173 10.71 -30.97 13.48
CA VAL A 173 11.29 -30.85 12.13
C VAL A 173 12.57 -30.01 12.15
N LEU A 174 12.58 -28.93 12.94
CA LEU A 174 13.74 -28.05 13.06
C LEU A 174 14.88 -28.70 13.87
N GLU A 175 14.53 -29.45 14.91
CA GLU A 175 15.47 -30.20 15.73
C GLU A 175 16.12 -31.33 14.94
N ALA A 176 15.34 -32.12 14.20
CA ALA A 176 15.85 -33.18 13.33
C ALA A 176 16.86 -32.63 12.32
N ALA A 177 16.51 -31.53 11.63
CA ALA A 177 17.42 -30.87 10.68
C ALA A 177 18.72 -30.37 11.36
N SER A 178 18.63 -29.91 12.61
CA SER A 178 19.79 -29.46 13.37
C SER A 178 20.68 -30.63 13.77
N LEU A 179 20.09 -31.79 14.11
CA LEU A 179 20.82 -33.05 14.41
C LEU A 179 21.52 -33.59 13.16
N ASP A 180 20.93 -33.42 11.98
CA ASP A 180 21.55 -33.76 10.70
C ASP A 180 22.69 -32.79 10.29
N GLY A 181 23.04 -31.84 11.15
CA GLY A 181 24.14 -30.89 10.92
C GLY A 181 23.80 -29.76 9.95
N ALA A 182 22.50 -29.50 9.65
CA ALA A 182 22.11 -28.40 8.80
C ALA A 182 22.40 -27.04 9.46
N SER A 183 23.08 -26.15 8.75
CA SER A 183 23.27 -24.76 9.20
C SER A 183 21.93 -24.01 9.30
N GLN A 184 21.87 -22.97 10.15
CA GLN A 184 20.66 -22.15 10.32
C GLN A 184 20.16 -21.58 8.99
N TRP A 185 21.07 -21.18 8.08
CA TRP A 185 20.72 -20.72 6.75
C TRP A 185 20.11 -21.83 5.87
N ARG A 186 20.62 -23.05 5.98
CA ARG A 186 20.08 -24.21 5.27
C ARG A 186 18.67 -24.54 5.77
N ILE A 187 18.48 -24.59 7.11
CA ILE A 187 17.14 -24.79 7.71
C ILE A 187 16.16 -23.72 7.23
N TRP A 188 16.57 -22.45 7.26
CA TRP A 188 15.74 -21.36 6.76
C TRP A 188 15.35 -21.56 5.28
N ARG A 189 16.31 -21.81 4.41
CA ARG A 189 16.08 -21.88 2.97
C ARG A 189 15.32 -23.14 2.52
N THR A 190 15.62 -24.30 3.13
CA THR A 190 15.11 -25.60 2.66
C THR A 190 13.89 -26.10 3.42
N ILE A 191 13.63 -25.58 4.62
CA ILE A 191 12.51 -26.02 5.46
C ILE A 191 11.56 -24.86 5.73
N MET A 192 12.05 -23.81 6.41
CA MET A 192 11.17 -22.74 6.88
C MET A 192 10.57 -21.93 5.72
N ALA A 193 11.37 -21.48 4.76
CA ALA A 193 10.88 -20.66 3.66
C ALA A 193 9.84 -21.37 2.77
N PRO A 194 10.00 -22.66 2.38
CA PRO A 194 8.95 -23.41 1.69
C PRO A 194 7.67 -23.56 2.52
N MET A 195 7.78 -23.87 3.81
CA MET A 195 6.61 -23.99 4.69
C MET A 195 5.90 -22.66 4.92
N LEU A 196 6.61 -21.54 4.88
CA LEU A 196 6.06 -20.20 4.99
C LEU A 196 5.54 -19.64 3.66
N LYS A 197 5.80 -20.30 2.53
CA LYS A 197 5.43 -19.83 1.19
C LYS A 197 3.96 -19.42 1.08
N PRO A 198 2.97 -20.18 1.59
CA PRO A 198 1.56 -19.76 1.55
C PRO A 198 1.32 -18.45 2.28
N ILE A 199 1.88 -18.30 3.48
CA ILE A 199 1.76 -17.09 4.30
C ILE A 199 2.43 -15.90 3.60
N LEU A 200 3.64 -16.10 3.06
CA LEU A 200 4.38 -15.06 2.34
C LEU A 200 3.62 -14.57 1.10
N ILE A 201 2.93 -15.45 0.38
CA ILE A 201 2.08 -15.06 -0.75
C ILE A 201 0.93 -14.20 -0.26
N VAL A 202 0.22 -14.60 0.81
CA VAL A 202 -0.89 -13.83 1.37
C VAL A 202 -0.45 -12.44 1.80
N VAL A 203 0.61 -12.33 2.60
CA VAL A 203 1.09 -11.00 3.09
C VAL A 203 1.61 -10.14 1.95
N THR A 204 2.28 -10.73 0.95
CA THR A 204 2.78 -9.98 -0.22
C THR A 204 1.65 -9.33 -0.99
N ILE A 205 0.58 -10.06 -1.26
CA ILE A 205 -0.53 -9.53 -2.06
C ILE A 205 -1.35 -8.54 -1.27
N GLN A 206 -1.56 -8.80 0.02
CA GLN A 206 -2.21 -7.83 0.90
C GLN A 206 -1.42 -6.51 0.92
N SER A 207 -0.08 -6.58 1.00
CA SER A 207 0.79 -5.41 0.91
C SER A 207 0.67 -4.71 -0.45
N ILE A 208 0.68 -5.45 -1.57
CA ILE A 208 0.48 -4.87 -2.91
C ILE A 208 -0.84 -4.10 -2.99
N ILE A 209 -1.94 -4.70 -2.50
CA ILE A 209 -3.26 -4.06 -2.52
C ILE A 209 -3.27 -2.80 -1.65
N TRP A 210 -2.63 -2.80 -0.49
CA TRP A 210 -2.57 -1.65 0.40
C TRP A 210 -1.67 -0.54 -0.15
N ASP A 211 -0.45 -0.88 -0.55
CA ASP A 211 0.54 0.09 -0.97
C ASP A 211 0.20 0.72 -2.33
N PHE A 212 -0.50 -0.01 -3.21
CA PHE A 212 -1.02 0.56 -4.46
C PHE A 212 -2.11 1.61 -4.22
N LYS A 213 -2.84 1.53 -3.11
CA LYS A 213 -3.92 2.47 -2.74
C LYS A 213 -3.48 3.57 -1.78
N VAL A 214 -2.19 3.74 -1.54
CA VAL A 214 -1.68 4.82 -0.67
C VAL A 214 -2.21 6.17 -1.16
N PHE A 215 -2.90 6.89 -0.27
CA PHE A 215 -3.46 8.21 -0.54
C PHE A 215 -3.06 9.20 0.56
N THR A 216 -3.45 8.93 1.80
CA THR A 216 -3.34 9.88 2.93
C THR A 216 -1.90 10.32 3.14
N GLN A 217 -0.96 9.39 3.12
CA GLN A 217 0.46 9.64 3.33
C GLN A 217 1.02 10.58 2.25
N ILE A 218 0.80 10.25 0.98
CA ILE A 218 1.23 11.11 -0.14
C ILE A 218 0.54 12.47 -0.04
N TYR A 219 -0.79 12.49 0.15
CA TYR A 219 -1.57 13.72 0.14
C TYR A 219 -1.15 14.67 1.27
N VAL A 220 -1.02 14.17 2.50
CA VAL A 220 -0.68 14.97 3.67
C VAL A 220 0.79 15.41 3.65
N MET A 221 1.71 14.46 3.42
CA MET A 221 3.15 14.73 3.54
C MET A 221 3.72 15.53 2.38
N THR A 222 3.06 15.49 1.21
CA THR A 222 3.52 16.22 0.01
C THR A 222 2.57 17.35 -0.40
N ASN A 223 1.65 17.76 0.49
CA ASN A 223 0.66 18.80 0.20
C ASN A 223 -0.10 18.56 -1.11
N GLY A 224 -0.64 17.35 -1.26
CA GLY A 224 -1.46 16.99 -2.41
C GLY A 224 -0.68 16.46 -3.63
N GLY A 225 0.56 15.99 -3.47
CA GLY A 225 1.33 15.38 -4.56
C GLY A 225 2.59 16.13 -4.96
N GLY A 226 3.06 17.05 -4.09
CA GLY A 226 4.32 17.78 -4.27
C GLY A 226 4.26 18.92 -5.29
N ILE A 227 5.38 19.60 -5.47
CA ILE A 227 5.51 20.74 -6.38
C ILE A 227 5.25 20.27 -7.81
N ALA A 228 4.34 20.96 -8.50
CA ALA A 228 3.92 20.64 -9.87
C ALA A 228 3.48 19.15 -10.06
N GLY A 229 3.00 18.51 -9.01
CA GLY A 229 2.52 17.13 -9.08
C GLY A 229 3.62 16.06 -9.19
N GLN A 230 4.87 16.39 -8.86
CA GLN A 230 6.02 15.48 -9.01
C GLN A 230 5.93 14.22 -8.14
N ASN A 231 5.12 14.24 -7.07
CA ASN A 231 4.89 13.13 -6.16
C ASN A 231 3.47 12.52 -6.29
N LEU A 232 2.80 12.76 -7.38
CA LEU A 232 1.50 12.17 -7.63
C LEU A 232 1.59 10.64 -7.76
N VAL A 233 0.63 9.99 -7.12
CA VAL A 233 0.25 8.59 -7.33
C VAL A 233 -1.19 8.53 -7.80
N LEU A 234 -1.62 7.41 -8.41
CA LEU A 234 -2.94 7.32 -9.07
C LEU A 234 -4.11 7.74 -8.18
N ASN A 235 -4.10 7.39 -6.90
CA ASN A 235 -5.17 7.77 -5.97
C ASN A 235 -5.26 9.29 -5.78
N VAL A 236 -4.10 9.95 -5.58
CA VAL A 236 -4.04 11.41 -5.40
C VAL A 236 -4.40 12.10 -6.71
N TYR A 237 -3.94 11.56 -7.84
CA TYR A 237 -4.26 12.08 -9.16
C TYR A 237 -5.75 11.97 -9.50
N ALA A 238 -6.39 10.83 -9.20
CA ALA A 238 -7.84 10.66 -9.34
C ALA A 238 -8.61 11.69 -8.51
N TYR A 239 -8.19 11.89 -7.26
CA TYR A 239 -8.77 12.88 -6.37
C TYR A 239 -8.62 14.31 -6.91
N GLN A 240 -7.44 14.67 -7.39
CA GLN A 240 -7.20 16.00 -7.98
C GLN A 240 -8.06 16.23 -9.25
N LYS A 241 -8.14 15.26 -10.15
CA LYS A 241 -8.99 15.36 -11.34
C LYS A 241 -10.47 15.48 -10.96
N ALA A 242 -10.95 14.66 -10.03
CA ALA A 242 -12.35 14.68 -9.62
C ALA A 242 -12.71 15.97 -8.87
N PHE A 243 -11.96 16.33 -7.82
CA PHE A 243 -12.39 17.35 -6.87
C PHE A 243 -11.69 18.69 -7.04
N ALA A 244 -10.37 18.71 -7.29
CA ALA A 244 -9.69 19.99 -7.50
C ALA A 244 -9.92 20.58 -8.90
N SER A 245 -10.07 19.72 -9.93
CA SER A 245 -10.36 20.15 -11.31
C SER A 245 -11.83 20.02 -11.70
N SER A 246 -12.70 19.50 -10.81
CA SER A 246 -14.12 19.25 -11.06
C SER A 246 -14.41 18.39 -12.30
N GLN A 247 -13.47 17.50 -12.66
CA GLN A 247 -13.58 16.55 -13.77
C GLN A 247 -13.93 15.16 -13.22
N TYR A 248 -15.16 15.01 -12.72
CA TYR A 248 -15.60 13.79 -12.03
C TYR A 248 -15.50 12.55 -12.91
N SER A 249 -15.78 12.68 -14.21
CA SER A 249 -15.67 11.60 -15.19
C SER A 249 -14.24 11.08 -15.31
N LEU A 250 -13.25 11.97 -15.44
CA LEU A 250 -11.84 11.58 -15.54
C LEU A 250 -11.32 10.96 -14.22
N GLY A 251 -11.71 11.56 -13.08
CA GLY A 251 -11.39 10.95 -11.78
C GLY A 251 -11.98 9.54 -11.63
N SER A 252 -13.22 9.35 -12.09
CA SER A 252 -13.88 8.04 -12.10
C SER A 252 -13.22 7.07 -13.07
N ALA A 253 -12.81 7.51 -14.27
CA ALA A 253 -12.08 6.67 -15.23
C ALA A 253 -10.74 6.18 -14.65
N ILE A 254 -9.98 7.04 -13.95
CA ILE A 254 -8.76 6.65 -13.23
C ILE A 254 -9.10 5.60 -12.15
N GLY A 255 -10.16 5.82 -11.38
CA GLY A 255 -10.64 4.87 -10.36
C GLY A 255 -10.99 3.50 -10.94
N VAL A 256 -11.66 3.45 -12.10
CA VAL A 256 -11.96 2.19 -12.82
C VAL A 256 -10.68 1.52 -13.29
N VAL A 257 -9.71 2.24 -13.84
CA VAL A 257 -8.40 1.67 -14.24
C VAL A 257 -7.70 1.07 -13.02
N MET A 258 -7.69 1.77 -11.88
CA MET A 258 -7.13 1.23 -10.63
C MET A 258 -7.85 -0.04 -10.18
N LEU A 259 -9.19 -0.05 -10.24
CA LEU A 259 -9.99 -1.23 -9.91
C LEU A 259 -9.62 -2.43 -10.79
N VAL A 260 -9.48 -2.22 -12.10
CA VAL A 260 -9.09 -3.28 -13.05
C VAL A 260 -7.68 -3.82 -12.74
N ILE A 261 -6.72 -2.95 -12.44
CA ILE A 261 -5.35 -3.36 -12.06
C ILE A 261 -5.40 -4.21 -10.78
N LEU A 262 -6.10 -3.76 -9.74
CA LEU A 262 -6.20 -4.49 -8.47
C LEU A 262 -6.99 -5.79 -8.61
N LEU A 263 -8.00 -5.85 -9.46
CA LEU A 263 -8.69 -7.11 -9.81
C LEU A 263 -7.75 -8.09 -10.51
N ALA A 264 -6.94 -7.63 -11.47
CA ALA A 264 -5.94 -8.46 -12.12
C ALA A 264 -4.94 -9.05 -11.11
N VAL A 265 -4.41 -8.22 -10.20
CA VAL A 265 -3.54 -8.66 -9.10
C VAL A 265 -4.25 -9.71 -8.23
N THR A 266 -5.50 -9.46 -7.85
CA THR A 266 -6.30 -10.38 -7.02
C THR A 266 -6.57 -11.71 -7.73
N LEU A 267 -6.85 -11.69 -9.05
CA LEU A 267 -7.05 -12.92 -9.84
C LEU A 267 -5.77 -13.75 -9.96
N VAL A 268 -4.62 -13.10 -10.15
CA VAL A 268 -3.32 -13.77 -10.12
C VAL A 268 -3.11 -14.46 -8.76
N TYR A 269 -3.41 -13.75 -7.69
CA TYR A 269 -3.36 -14.31 -6.34
C TYR A 269 -4.24 -15.56 -6.18
N LEU A 270 -5.50 -15.46 -6.51
CA LEU A 270 -6.43 -16.58 -6.35
C LEU A 270 -5.97 -17.82 -7.14
N ARG A 271 -5.37 -17.60 -8.32
CA ARG A 271 -4.77 -18.70 -9.10
C ARG A 271 -3.55 -19.32 -8.39
N LEU A 272 -2.69 -18.49 -7.80
CA LEU A 272 -1.52 -18.98 -7.07
C LEU A 272 -1.91 -19.77 -5.81
N VAL A 273 -2.90 -19.30 -5.05
CA VAL A 273 -3.40 -19.98 -3.85
C VAL A 273 -4.07 -21.31 -4.19
N ARG A 274 -4.90 -21.34 -5.26
CA ARG A 274 -5.55 -22.60 -5.70
C ARG A 274 -4.54 -23.67 -6.08
N ARG A 275 -3.50 -23.31 -6.85
CA ARG A 275 -2.44 -24.25 -7.23
C ARG A 275 -1.71 -24.85 -6.02
N GLN A 276 -1.57 -24.10 -4.94
CA GLN A 276 -0.94 -24.61 -3.72
C GLN A 276 -1.86 -25.53 -2.89
N GLY A 277 -3.18 -25.32 -2.94
CA GLY A 277 -4.15 -26.20 -2.29
C GLY A 277 -4.37 -27.53 -3.03
N GLU A 278 -3.99 -27.61 -4.30
CA GLU A 278 -4.03 -28.85 -5.09
C GLU A 278 -2.74 -29.70 -4.93
N GLU A 279 -1.66 -29.12 -4.36
CA GLU A 279 -0.39 -29.81 -4.09
C GLU A 279 -0.30 -30.38 -2.65
N LEU A 280 -1.34 -30.16 -1.81
CA LEU A 280 -1.50 -30.70 -0.46
C LEU A 280 -2.58 -31.78 -0.40
#